data_298a1c9a6e2550a665ef6437f9f8da7c
#
_entry.id   298a1c9a6e2550a665ef6437f9f8da7c
#
_cell.length_a   1.000
_cell.length_b   1.000
_cell.length_c   1.000
_cell.angle_alpha   90.00
_cell.angle_beta   90.00
_cell.angle_gamma   90.00
#
_symmetry.space_group_name_H-M   'P 1'
#
loop_
_entity.id
_entity.type
_entity.pdbx_description
1 polymer ?
#
loop_
_entity_poly.entity_id
_entity_poly.type
_entity_poly.pdbx_seq_one_letter_code
_entity_poly.pdbx_strand_id
1 'polypeptide(L)'
;MKRMLICLALSLVASAARADEDDTRRLQDELSWRLQQQRQSQWPAAMDGDAQHITIDGQLYRVGDDAEGLARGLYYALNTQQWAKVTAFLARYRALPEHEPQLVLLAEGLMARAQHAVGLAIEKLQTAQAMAPEDVRIQLELARLYTEDHQNPEALATFGQVLQQDLPPVTAELVESHMDHLKERDQWHGSLSVGSGYNNNVNQAKGGSSCAAYLGTECWLYQRLPEAQGAMFQRYQLALSKQWSMGGHHSWVFKPLAYGTKYQLSAATDGTAQRYSDHTTVVAAGYRYADARSSYTVTPVLEHYFRGGHTHYWAFGLEAEWSRELGQGWRVNAQARAKRVRYAGQERQWYADYSQYTAGVGVNHAFSSQAGWFLSADVERKKYPLALSSSKEILLRSGGYKLFDGGYYVNALALHRRSDYDAYAPMLDVRRQDRQTLLMASVGVLKWRYRNVYPELQLKRVVNHSNSQFYGYSQNELSLNLRHNF
;
A
#
# COMPACT_ATOMS: atom_id res chain seq x y z
N MET A 1 -9.08 -52.71 -7.88
CA MET A 1 -8.11 -51.91 -7.10
C MET A 1 -7.26 -50.96 -7.97
N LYS A 2 -6.58 -51.38 -9.04
CA LYS A 2 -5.74 -50.48 -9.91
C LYS A 2 -6.51 -49.28 -10.52
N ARG A 3 -7.73 -49.49 -11.03
CA ARG A 3 -8.55 -48.40 -11.58
C ARG A 3 -9.02 -47.35 -10.55
N MET A 4 -9.27 -47.78 -9.33
CA MET A 4 -9.68 -46.92 -8.23
C MET A 4 -8.53 -46.06 -7.69
N LEU A 5 -7.30 -46.59 -7.67
CA LEU A 5 -6.08 -45.87 -7.32
C LEU A 5 -5.73 -44.80 -8.39
N ILE A 6 -5.92 -45.10 -9.67
CA ILE A 6 -5.67 -44.12 -10.75
C ILE A 6 -6.70 -42.96 -10.71
N CYS A 7 -7.96 -43.22 -10.41
CA CYS A 7 -8.98 -42.18 -10.26
C CYS A 7 -8.74 -41.31 -9.01
N LEU A 8 -8.36 -41.90 -7.89
CA LEU A 8 -8.00 -41.15 -6.66
C LEU A 8 -6.75 -40.29 -6.87
N ALA A 9 -5.83 -40.79 -7.64
CA ALA A 9 -4.58 -40.13 -7.94
C ALA A 9 -4.78 -38.93 -8.93
N LEU A 10 -5.61 -39.10 -9.95
CA LEU A 10 -5.98 -38.02 -10.86
C LEU A 10 -6.78 -36.90 -10.16
N SER A 11 -7.61 -37.25 -9.18
CA SER A 11 -8.35 -36.28 -8.38
C SER A 11 -7.42 -35.43 -7.47
N LEU A 12 -6.37 -36.04 -6.90
CA LEU A 12 -5.37 -35.34 -6.08
C LEU A 12 -4.50 -34.35 -6.90
N VAL A 13 -4.13 -34.72 -8.12
CA VAL A 13 -3.40 -33.80 -9.04
C VAL A 13 -4.29 -32.63 -9.46
N ALA A 14 -5.56 -32.91 -9.77
CA ALA A 14 -6.53 -31.87 -10.14
C ALA A 14 -6.83 -30.89 -8.99
N SER A 15 -6.85 -31.39 -7.73
CA SER A 15 -7.07 -30.54 -6.57
C SER A 15 -5.88 -29.64 -6.23
N ALA A 16 -4.65 -30.16 -6.34
CA ALA A 16 -3.44 -29.37 -6.15
C ALA A 16 -3.27 -28.26 -7.21
N ALA A 17 -3.62 -28.55 -8.47
CA ALA A 17 -3.62 -27.57 -9.55
C ALA A 17 -4.62 -26.43 -9.31
N ARG A 18 -5.81 -26.74 -8.77
CA ARG A 18 -6.83 -25.73 -8.46
C ARG A 18 -6.44 -24.82 -7.31
N ALA A 19 -5.81 -25.35 -6.25
CA ALA A 19 -5.36 -24.55 -5.10
C ALA A 19 -4.31 -23.50 -5.50
N ASP A 20 -3.41 -23.84 -6.43
CA ASP A 20 -2.39 -22.94 -6.95
C ASP A 20 -2.97 -21.84 -7.86
N GLU A 21 -4.01 -22.17 -8.62
CA GLU A 21 -4.76 -21.22 -9.44
C GLU A 21 -5.41 -20.13 -8.59
N ASP A 22 -6.03 -20.49 -7.47
CA ASP A 22 -6.69 -19.56 -6.56
C ASP A 22 -5.71 -18.61 -5.88
N ASP A 23 -4.55 -19.13 -5.45
CA ASP A 23 -3.49 -18.30 -4.87
C ASP A 23 -2.92 -17.29 -5.87
N THR A 24 -2.76 -17.69 -7.10
CA THR A 24 -2.27 -16.81 -8.16
C THR A 24 -3.23 -15.66 -8.44
N ARG A 25 -4.53 -15.93 -8.53
CA ARG A 25 -5.57 -14.91 -8.72
C ARG A 25 -5.59 -13.93 -7.56
N ARG A 26 -5.60 -14.45 -6.33
CA ARG A 26 -5.60 -13.61 -5.13
C ARG A 26 -4.38 -12.70 -5.05
N LEU A 27 -3.17 -13.21 -5.34
CA LEU A 27 -1.97 -12.38 -5.41
C LEU A 27 -2.08 -11.26 -6.45
N GLN A 28 -2.67 -11.52 -7.61
CA GLN A 28 -2.89 -10.52 -8.65
C GLN A 28 -3.80 -9.39 -8.18
N ASP A 29 -4.91 -9.74 -7.52
CA ASP A 29 -5.88 -8.77 -7.05
C ASP A 29 -5.36 -7.98 -5.84
N GLU A 30 -4.68 -8.63 -4.90
CA GLU A 30 -4.02 -7.98 -3.76
C GLU A 30 -2.95 -6.98 -4.21
N LEU A 31 -2.17 -7.30 -5.24
CA LEU A 31 -1.15 -6.41 -5.79
C LEU A 31 -1.73 -5.17 -6.46
N SER A 32 -2.82 -5.34 -7.22
CA SER A 32 -3.47 -4.20 -7.86
C SER A 32 -4.00 -3.20 -6.83
N TRP A 33 -4.51 -3.69 -5.70
CA TRP A 33 -4.96 -2.86 -4.59
C TRP A 33 -3.80 -2.17 -3.85
N ARG A 34 -2.69 -2.89 -3.56
CA ARG A 34 -1.51 -2.29 -2.90
C ARG A 34 -0.91 -1.15 -3.71
N LEU A 35 -0.87 -1.25 -5.04
CA LEU A 35 -0.46 -0.15 -5.92
C LEU A 35 -1.37 1.06 -5.79
N GLN A 36 -2.68 0.84 -5.67
CA GLN A 36 -3.64 1.94 -5.48
C GLN A 36 -3.44 2.61 -4.12
N GLN A 37 -3.28 1.81 -3.06
CA GLN A 37 -3.05 2.32 -1.72
C GLN A 37 -1.75 3.12 -1.62
N GLN A 38 -0.66 2.65 -2.25
CA GLN A 38 0.60 3.38 -2.30
C GLN A 38 0.45 4.72 -3.03
N ARG A 39 -0.34 4.76 -4.11
CA ARG A 39 -0.64 5.99 -4.84
C ARG A 39 -1.49 6.96 -4.03
N GLN A 40 -2.47 6.46 -3.26
CA GLN A 40 -3.30 7.29 -2.38
C GLN A 40 -2.53 7.83 -1.16
N SER A 41 -1.64 7.04 -0.58
CA SER A 41 -0.80 7.48 0.55
C SER A 41 0.29 8.47 0.15
N GLN A 42 0.60 8.56 -1.15
CA GLN A 42 1.55 9.54 -1.70
C GLN A 42 0.89 10.81 -2.25
N TRP A 43 -0.44 10.87 -2.26
CA TRP A 43 -1.24 12.06 -2.56
C TRP A 43 -1.57 12.76 -1.24
N PRO A 44 -1.48 13.96 -1.13
CA PRO A 44 -0.50 15.01 -1.28
C PRO A 44 0.23 15.28 0.03
N ALA A 45 1.47 14.91 0.12
CA ALA A 45 2.39 15.66 0.97
C ALA A 45 2.79 17.00 0.29
N ALA A 46 2.16 17.32 -0.82
CA ALA A 46 2.45 18.47 -1.64
C ALA A 46 1.44 19.59 -1.43
N MET A 47 1.31 20.03 -0.18
CA MET A 47 0.98 21.42 0.12
C MET A 47 2.03 21.98 1.07
N ASP A 48 3.29 21.74 0.82
CA ASP A 48 4.28 22.77 0.99
C ASP A 48 4.04 23.74 -0.17
N GLY A 49 3.00 24.51 -0.01
CA GLY A 49 2.78 25.71 -0.80
C GLY A 49 4.03 26.53 -0.64
N ASP A 50 4.62 26.84 -1.73
CA ASP A 50 5.73 27.75 -2.00
C ASP A 50 5.70 29.01 -1.09
N ALA A 51 5.99 28.82 0.21
CA ALA A 51 6.33 29.87 1.17
C ALA A 51 7.84 30.12 1.17
N GLN A 52 8.54 29.62 0.18
CA GLN A 52 10.00 29.69 0.08
C GLN A 52 10.56 30.98 -0.51
N HIS A 53 9.77 31.97 -0.82
CA HIS A 53 10.31 33.22 -1.37
C HIS A 53 9.64 34.45 -0.76
N ILE A 54 10.00 34.79 0.49
CA ILE A 54 10.02 36.19 0.88
C ILE A 54 11.43 36.71 0.59
N THR A 55 11.64 37.09 -0.64
CA THR A 55 12.73 37.99 -1.00
C THR A 55 12.30 39.37 -0.49
N ILE A 56 12.76 39.74 0.67
CA ILE A 56 12.73 41.13 1.08
C ILE A 56 13.89 41.76 0.30
N ASP A 57 13.55 42.51 -0.74
CA ASP A 57 14.38 43.36 -1.58
C ASP A 57 15.84 43.48 -1.13
N GLY A 58 16.75 42.67 -1.67
CA GLY A 58 18.20 42.85 -1.70
C GLY A 58 18.93 43.79 -0.71
N GLN A 59 18.25 44.29 0.32
CA GLN A 59 18.81 45.21 1.30
C GLN A 59 19.35 44.45 2.50
N LEU A 60 20.63 44.62 2.76
CA LEU A 60 21.31 44.16 3.97
C LEU A 60 20.89 45.05 5.15
N TYR A 61 20.01 44.55 6.00
CA TYR A 61 19.67 45.16 7.29
C TYR A 61 20.80 44.91 8.27
N ARG A 62 21.38 45.96 8.83
CA ARG A 62 22.36 45.88 9.92
C ARG A 62 21.60 45.54 11.22
N VAL A 63 21.89 44.40 11.81
CA VAL A 63 21.29 43.96 13.06
C VAL A 63 22.06 44.64 14.22
N GLY A 64 21.36 45.38 15.08
CA GLY A 64 21.95 45.97 16.28
C GLY A 64 22.44 44.92 17.28
N ASP A 65 23.34 45.32 18.20
CA ASP A 65 23.87 44.41 19.26
C ASP A 65 23.03 44.45 20.52
N ASP A 66 21.97 45.22 20.57
CA ASP A 66 21.00 45.33 21.65
C ASP A 66 19.94 44.19 21.58
N ALA A 67 19.20 43.98 22.65
CA ALA A 67 18.22 42.89 22.75
C ALA A 67 17.14 42.99 21.67
N GLU A 68 16.64 44.19 21.40
CA GLU A 68 15.59 44.40 20.36
C GLU A 68 16.12 44.16 18.95
N GLY A 69 17.33 44.64 18.63
CA GLY A 69 17.96 44.45 17.35
C GLY A 69 18.25 42.98 17.07
N LEU A 70 18.81 42.26 18.05
CA LEU A 70 19.08 40.82 17.94
C LEU A 70 17.81 40.01 17.87
N ALA A 71 16.75 40.36 18.63
CA ALA A 71 15.45 39.70 18.53
C ALA A 71 14.85 39.83 17.11
N ARG A 72 14.85 41.04 16.55
CA ARG A 72 14.40 41.30 15.18
C ARG A 72 15.25 40.54 14.12
N GLY A 73 16.57 40.54 14.29
CA GLY A 73 17.49 39.79 13.46
C GLY A 73 17.24 38.27 13.52
N LEU A 74 16.98 37.74 14.73
CA LEU A 74 16.65 36.32 14.96
C LEU A 74 15.31 35.97 14.30
N TYR A 75 14.26 36.79 14.47
CA TYR A 75 12.97 36.60 13.79
C TYR A 75 13.12 36.56 12.26
N TYR A 76 13.90 37.48 11.70
CA TYR A 76 14.18 37.52 10.28
C TYR A 76 14.92 36.27 9.80
N ALA A 77 15.99 35.89 10.50
CA ALA A 77 16.78 34.70 10.17
C ALA A 77 15.97 33.39 10.27
N LEU A 78 15.05 33.28 11.25
CA LEU A 78 14.13 32.16 11.41
C LEU A 78 13.13 32.09 10.25
N ASN A 79 12.53 33.23 9.85
CA ASN A 79 11.55 33.27 8.77
C ASN A 79 12.19 32.95 7.40
N THR A 80 13.43 33.33 7.22
CA THR A 80 14.18 33.08 5.98
C THR A 80 15.03 31.81 6.03
N GLN A 81 14.91 31.02 7.10
CA GLN A 81 15.61 29.74 7.31
C GLN A 81 17.14 29.84 7.19
N GLN A 82 17.71 31.01 7.56
CA GLN A 82 19.15 31.25 7.53
C GLN A 82 19.82 30.66 8.79
N TRP A 83 19.87 29.35 8.92
CA TRP A 83 20.25 28.63 10.15
C TRP A 83 21.61 29.01 10.72
N ALA A 84 22.60 29.30 9.87
CA ALA A 84 23.91 29.79 10.33
C ALA A 84 23.79 31.15 11.05
N LYS A 85 22.94 32.06 10.56
CA LYS A 85 22.67 33.35 11.21
C LYS A 85 21.82 33.16 12.45
N VAL A 86 20.83 32.25 12.42
CA VAL A 86 20.06 31.90 13.62
C VAL A 86 20.99 31.46 14.73
N THR A 87 21.94 30.57 14.49
CA THR A 87 22.93 30.12 15.49
C THR A 87 23.76 31.27 16.01
N ALA A 88 24.27 32.15 15.16
CA ALA A 88 25.10 33.28 15.55
C ALA A 88 24.31 34.32 16.37
N PHE A 89 23.11 34.70 15.93
CA PHE A 89 22.26 35.64 16.64
C PHE A 89 21.75 35.08 17.97
N LEU A 90 21.36 33.81 17.99
CA LEU A 90 20.89 33.13 19.19
C LEU A 90 21.96 33.09 20.30
N ALA A 91 23.23 32.79 19.95
CA ALA A 91 24.33 32.78 20.89
C ALA A 91 24.56 34.17 21.55
N ARG A 92 24.49 35.25 20.72
CA ARG A 92 24.63 36.64 21.20
C ARG A 92 23.42 37.08 22.01
N TYR A 93 22.19 36.75 21.53
CA TYR A 93 20.95 37.11 22.20
C TYR A 93 20.85 36.50 23.62
N ARG A 94 21.18 35.20 23.73
CA ARG A 94 21.17 34.48 25.03
C ARG A 94 22.16 35.07 26.05
N ALA A 95 23.22 35.70 25.60
CA ALA A 95 24.20 36.33 26.48
C ALA A 95 23.73 37.66 27.10
N LEU A 96 22.66 38.25 26.56
CA LEU A 96 22.09 39.48 27.07
C LEU A 96 21.17 39.20 28.28
N PRO A 97 21.22 40.03 29.35
CA PRO A 97 20.36 39.86 30.52
C PRO A 97 18.86 40.09 30.19
N GLU A 98 18.57 40.87 29.18
CA GLU A 98 17.22 41.27 28.74
C GLU A 98 16.63 40.35 27.67
N HIS A 99 17.25 39.18 27.39
CA HIS A 99 16.72 38.26 26.39
C HIS A 99 15.39 37.63 26.86
N GLU A 100 14.49 37.39 25.92
CA GLU A 100 13.22 36.72 26.15
C GLU A 100 13.40 35.19 26.04
N PRO A 101 13.24 34.43 27.14
CA PRO A 101 13.46 32.98 27.15
C PRO A 101 12.56 32.22 26.14
N GLN A 102 11.31 32.67 25.93
CA GLN A 102 10.37 32.07 24.99
C GLN A 102 10.86 32.19 23.54
N LEU A 103 11.51 33.31 23.14
CA LEU A 103 12.09 33.48 21.83
C LEU A 103 13.30 32.55 21.61
N VAL A 104 14.12 32.38 22.67
CA VAL A 104 15.25 31.43 22.64
C VAL A 104 14.74 30.02 22.40
N LEU A 105 13.69 29.58 23.14
CA LEU A 105 13.10 28.27 23.00
C LEU A 105 12.42 28.08 21.64
N LEU A 106 11.76 29.11 21.12
CA LEU A 106 11.19 29.08 19.74
C LEU A 106 12.30 28.85 18.70
N ALA A 107 13.40 29.58 18.80
CA ALA A 107 14.52 29.45 17.89
C ALA A 107 15.16 28.06 17.99
N GLU A 108 15.40 27.55 19.19
CA GLU A 108 15.92 26.19 19.41
C GLU A 108 14.97 25.13 18.87
N GLY A 109 13.66 25.29 19.09
CA GLY A 109 12.64 24.38 18.57
C GLY A 109 12.62 24.33 17.03
N LEU A 110 12.66 25.51 16.37
CA LEU A 110 12.68 25.56 14.89
C LEU A 110 14.02 25.04 14.31
N MET A 111 15.14 25.24 15.00
CA MET A 111 16.42 24.62 14.65
C MET A 111 16.35 23.08 14.77
N ALA A 112 15.77 22.56 15.86
CA ALA A 112 15.58 21.12 16.05
C ALA A 112 14.68 20.53 14.95
N ARG A 113 13.59 21.23 14.55
CA ARG A 113 12.76 20.87 13.41
C ARG A 113 13.57 20.79 12.11
N ALA A 114 14.39 21.79 11.83
CA ALA A 114 15.26 21.81 10.65
C ALA A 114 16.26 20.64 10.62
N GLN A 115 16.68 20.17 11.79
CA GLN A 115 17.51 18.97 11.96
C GLN A 115 16.69 17.67 12.01
N HIS A 116 15.39 17.77 11.74
CA HIS A 116 14.45 16.66 11.79
C HIS A 116 14.30 15.99 13.18
N ALA A 117 14.64 16.68 14.26
CA ALA A 117 14.42 16.24 15.64
C ALA A 117 13.06 16.76 16.15
N VAL A 118 11.96 16.27 15.53
CA VAL A 118 10.59 16.81 15.74
C VAL A 118 10.16 16.70 17.20
N GLY A 119 10.45 15.58 17.89
CA GLY A 119 10.12 15.43 19.30
C GLY A 119 10.79 16.49 20.19
N LEU A 120 12.08 16.78 19.96
CA LEU A 120 12.79 17.86 20.66
C LEU A 120 12.21 19.23 20.31
N ALA A 121 11.82 19.45 19.06
CA ALA A 121 11.18 20.70 18.64
C ALA A 121 9.85 20.92 19.39
N ILE A 122 9.01 19.88 19.54
CA ILE A 122 7.76 19.92 20.30
C ILE A 122 8.03 20.25 21.76
N GLU A 123 8.99 19.57 22.42
CA GLU A 123 9.35 19.84 23.82
C GLU A 123 9.73 21.29 24.03
N LYS A 124 10.58 21.86 23.16
CA LYS A 124 11.01 23.25 23.25
C LYS A 124 9.85 24.23 23.06
N LEU A 125 8.97 23.98 22.06
CA LEU A 125 7.83 24.86 21.81
C LEU A 125 6.74 24.75 22.89
N GLN A 126 6.52 23.57 23.47
CA GLN A 126 5.62 23.41 24.61
C GLN A 126 6.11 24.24 25.82
N THR A 127 7.42 24.22 26.07
CA THR A 127 8.01 25.03 27.12
C THR A 127 7.88 26.53 26.81
N ALA A 128 8.10 26.92 25.56
CA ALA A 128 7.91 28.33 25.14
C ALA A 128 6.45 28.77 25.28
N GLN A 129 5.48 27.91 24.88
CA GLN A 129 4.05 28.18 25.03
C GLN A 129 3.63 28.33 26.50
N ALA A 130 4.20 27.55 27.41
CA ALA A 130 3.92 27.67 28.82
C ALA A 130 4.38 29.05 29.42
N MET A 131 5.41 29.66 28.81
CA MET A 131 5.90 30.99 29.21
C MET A 131 5.11 32.13 28.52
N ALA A 132 4.63 31.90 27.30
CA ALA A 132 3.87 32.88 26.51
C ALA A 132 2.62 32.20 25.90
N PRO A 133 1.57 31.95 26.72
CA PRO A 133 0.40 31.15 26.27
C PRO A 133 -0.40 31.78 25.13
N GLU A 134 -0.34 33.12 25.00
CA GLU A 134 -1.08 33.88 23.97
C GLU A 134 -0.25 34.20 22.73
N ASP A 135 1.01 33.75 22.68
CA ASP A 135 1.84 33.97 21.49
C ASP A 135 1.35 33.08 20.30
N VAL A 136 0.66 33.75 19.38
CA VAL A 136 0.09 33.13 18.17
C VAL A 136 1.14 32.36 17.37
N ARG A 137 2.37 32.91 17.28
CA ARG A 137 3.43 32.30 16.49
C ARG A 137 3.90 30.98 17.09
N ILE A 138 4.13 30.96 18.40
CA ILE A 138 4.52 29.75 19.13
C ILE A 138 3.44 28.68 18.96
N GLN A 139 2.18 29.06 19.15
CA GLN A 139 1.03 28.13 18.97
C GLN A 139 0.94 27.59 17.54
N LEU A 140 1.10 28.43 16.52
CA LEU A 140 1.06 28.01 15.11
C LEU A 140 2.19 27.03 14.77
N GLU A 141 3.43 27.33 15.21
CA GLU A 141 4.56 26.44 14.96
C GLU A 141 4.41 25.12 15.73
N LEU A 142 3.88 25.15 16.97
CA LEU A 142 3.58 23.93 17.71
C LEU A 142 2.47 23.10 17.05
N ALA A 143 1.40 23.73 16.58
CA ALA A 143 0.34 23.03 15.85
C ALA A 143 0.84 22.37 14.54
N ARG A 144 1.75 23.04 13.84
CA ARG A 144 2.43 22.48 12.66
C ARG A 144 3.30 21.27 13.03
N LEU A 145 4.06 21.36 14.14
CA LEU A 145 4.86 20.23 14.62
C LEU A 145 4.00 19.03 15.02
N TYR A 146 2.88 19.25 15.71
CA TYR A 146 1.92 18.18 16.00
C TYR A 146 1.35 17.55 14.72
N THR A 147 1.10 18.38 13.69
CA THR A 147 0.65 17.89 12.38
C THR A 147 1.70 17.00 11.71
N GLU A 148 2.98 17.41 11.74
CA GLU A 148 4.11 16.66 11.20
C GLU A 148 4.36 15.36 11.99
N ASP A 149 4.11 15.39 13.29
CA ASP A 149 4.32 14.27 14.21
C ASP A 149 3.09 13.35 14.35
N HIS A 150 2.09 13.52 13.48
CA HIS A 150 0.86 12.76 13.48
C HIS A 150 0.02 12.83 14.77
N GLN A 151 0.23 13.83 15.60
CA GLN A 151 -0.56 14.12 16.79
C GLN A 151 -1.80 14.97 16.42
N ASN A 152 -2.72 14.37 15.67
CA ASN A 152 -3.86 15.09 15.06
C ASN A 152 -4.78 15.79 16.08
N PRO A 153 -5.19 15.17 17.20
CA PRO A 153 -6.05 15.84 18.20
C PRO A 153 -5.39 17.06 18.81
N GLU A 154 -4.09 16.97 19.14
CA GLU A 154 -3.30 18.05 19.71
C GLU A 154 -3.14 19.21 18.72
N ALA A 155 -2.87 18.89 17.45
CA ALA A 155 -2.82 19.87 16.38
C ALA A 155 -4.15 20.62 16.21
N LEU A 156 -5.28 19.87 16.15
CA LEU A 156 -6.62 20.46 16.02
C LEU A 156 -6.97 21.33 17.23
N ALA A 157 -6.65 20.90 18.46
CA ALA A 157 -6.88 21.68 19.67
C ALA A 157 -6.08 22.99 19.65
N THR A 158 -4.79 22.92 19.28
CA THR A 158 -3.91 24.10 19.25
C THR A 158 -4.33 25.08 18.15
N PHE A 159 -4.64 24.61 16.94
CA PHE A 159 -5.20 25.46 15.87
C PHE A 159 -6.53 26.09 16.28
N GLY A 160 -7.40 25.33 16.99
CA GLY A 160 -8.68 25.85 17.51
C GLY A 160 -8.48 26.98 18.55
N GLN A 161 -7.44 26.90 19.39
CA GLN A 161 -7.08 28.00 20.31
C GLN A 161 -6.61 29.24 19.56
N VAL A 162 -5.81 29.07 18.51
CA VAL A 162 -5.32 30.16 17.65
C VAL A 162 -6.47 30.89 16.98
N LEU A 163 -7.50 30.19 16.48
CA LEU A 163 -8.68 30.80 15.85
C LEU A 163 -9.56 31.61 16.81
N GLN A 164 -9.41 31.46 18.12
CA GLN A 164 -10.13 32.27 19.12
C GLN A 164 -9.47 33.64 19.35
N GLN A 165 -8.30 33.87 18.77
CA GLN A 165 -7.56 35.13 18.88
C GLN A 165 -7.90 36.05 17.70
N ASP A 166 -7.57 37.32 17.82
CA ASP A 166 -7.74 38.33 16.76
C ASP A 166 -6.64 38.12 15.68
N LEU A 167 -6.98 37.41 14.62
CA LEU A 167 -6.07 37.06 13.53
C LEU A 167 -6.36 37.87 12.26
N PRO A 168 -5.32 38.18 11.46
CA PRO A 168 -5.54 38.64 10.11
C PRO A 168 -6.36 37.61 9.31
N PRO A 169 -7.34 38.05 8.48
CA PRO A 169 -8.24 37.14 7.77
C PRO A 169 -7.52 36.05 6.95
N VAL A 170 -6.40 36.38 6.30
CA VAL A 170 -5.59 35.43 5.53
C VAL A 170 -4.99 34.33 6.42
N THR A 171 -4.57 34.73 7.64
CA THR A 171 -4.02 33.74 8.59
C THR A 171 -5.12 32.81 9.11
N ALA A 172 -6.29 33.35 9.42
CA ALA A 172 -7.45 32.55 9.86
C ALA A 172 -7.85 31.53 8.80
N GLU A 173 -7.99 31.93 7.52
CA GLU A 173 -8.30 31.06 6.40
C GLU A 173 -7.25 29.94 6.23
N LEU A 174 -5.96 30.27 6.39
CA LEU A 174 -4.90 29.28 6.33
C LEU A 174 -5.00 28.25 7.49
N VAL A 175 -5.29 28.69 8.71
CA VAL A 175 -5.48 27.82 9.86
C VAL A 175 -6.69 26.90 9.66
N GLU A 176 -7.82 27.42 9.19
CA GLU A 176 -9.01 26.64 8.86
C GLU A 176 -8.71 25.57 7.81
N SER A 177 -7.96 25.92 6.75
CA SER A 177 -7.52 24.98 5.73
C SER A 177 -6.67 23.83 6.34
N HIS A 178 -5.73 24.15 7.24
CA HIS A 178 -4.94 23.13 7.93
C HIS A 178 -5.81 22.21 8.81
N MET A 179 -6.78 22.79 9.53
CA MET A 179 -7.70 21.99 10.34
C MET A 179 -8.57 21.07 9.49
N ASP A 180 -9.03 21.52 8.33
CA ASP A 180 -9.85 20.70 7.44
C ASP A 180 -9.02 19.52 6.86
N HIS A 181 -7.79 19.75 6.47
CA HIS A 181 -6.88 18.66 6.08
C HIS A 181 -6.61 17.65 7.20
N LEU A 182 -6.51 18.11 8.46
CA LEU A 182 -6.38 17.20 9.61
C LEU A 182 -7.64 16.37 9.83
N LYS A 183 -8.83 16.99 9.73
CA LYS A 183 -10.12 16.29 9.82
C LYS A 183 -10.29 15.27 8.69
N GLU A 184 -9.82 15.61 7.47
CA GLU A 184 -9.83 14.68 6.34
C GLU A 184 -9.05 13.39 6.62
N ARG A 185 -7.93 13.44 7.38
CA ARG A 185 -7.16 12.23 7.73
C ARG A 185 -8.00 11.17 8.46
N ASP A 186 -8.97 11.60 9.25
CA ASP A 186 -9.86 10.75 10.03
C ASP A 186 -11.19 10.45 9.32
N GLN A 187 -11.35 10.82 8.04
CA GLN A 187 -12.50 10.48 7.22
C GLN A 187 -12.34 9.13 6.51
N TRP A 188 -13.38 8.71 5.83
CA TRP A 188 -13.31 7.56 4.95
C TRP A 188 -12.53 7.92 3.70
N HIS A 189 -11.51 7.15 3.43
CA HIS A 189 -10.78 7.17 2.17
C HIS A 189 -11.00 5.88 1.43
N GLY A 190 -11.08 5.95 0.12
CA GLY A 190 -11.27 4.72 -0.61
C GLY A 190 -11.20 4.86 -2.11
N SER A 191 -11.33 3.71 -2.74
CA SER A 191 -11.47 3.60 -4.18
C SER A 191 -12.48 2.54 -4.54
N LEU A 192 -13.29 2.85 -5.52
CA LEU A 192 -14.17 1.91 -6.20
C LEU A 192 -13.72 1.80 -7.67
N SER A 193 -13.54 0.58 -8.12
CA SER A 193 -13.28 0.28 -9.53
C SER A 193 -14.28 -0.74 -10.03
N VAL A 194 -14.91 -0.48 -11.17
CA VAL A 194 -15.79 -1.42 -11.86
C VAL A 194 -15.36 -1.46 -13.32
N GLY A 195 -15.20 -2.65 -13.87
CA GLY A 195 -14.72 -2.77 -15.23
C GLY A 195 -15.19 -4.03 -15.92
N SER A 196 -14.96 -4.07 -17.22
CA SER A 196 -15.21 -5.22 -18.07
C SER A 196 -14.00 -5.48 -18.95
N GLY A 197 -13.79 -6.73 -19.30
CA GLY A 197 -12.63 -7.11 -20.08
C GLY A 197 -12.73 -8.51 -20.65
N TYR A 198 -11.65 -8.91 -21.29
CA TYR A 198 -11.47 -10.24 -21.86
C TYR A 198 -10.19 -10.88 -21.31
N ASN A 199 -10.29 -12.15 -20.97
CA ASN A 199 -9.19 -13.01 -20.54
C ASN A 199 -9.13 -14.22 -21.46
N ASN A 200 -7.98 -14.47 -22.08
CA ASN A 200 -7.84 -15.53 -23.07
C ASN A 200 -7.59 -16.93 -22.47
N ASN A 201 -7.40 -17.03 -21.16
CA ASN A 201 -7.09 -18.30 -20.48
C ASN A 201 -7.57 -18.28 -19.02
N VAL A 202 -8.90 -18.34 -18.81
CA VAL A 202 -9.49 -18.25 -17.47
C VAL A 202 -9.24 -19.51 -16.63
N ASN A 203 -8.99 -20.65 -17.27
CA ASN A 203 -8.71 -21.92 -16.62
C ASN A 203 -7.21 -22.19 -16.41
N GLN A 204 -6.33 -21.23 -16.76
CA GLN A 204 -4.86 -21.33 -16.61
C GLN A 204 -4.30 -22.63 -17.20
N ALA A 205 -4.81 -23.05 -18.32
CA ALA A 205 -4.45 -24.29 -18.99
C ALA A 205 -3.34 -24.07 -20.03
N LYS A 206 -2.52 -25.09 -20.25
CA LYS A 206 -1.45 -25.07 -21.25
C LYS A 206 -1.92 -25.60 -22.60
N GLY A 207 -2.88 -26.53 -22.59
CA GLY A 207 -3.26 -27.31 -23.78
C GLY A 207 -2.25 -28.40 -24.14
N GLY A 208 -2.58 -29.12 -25.21
CA GLY A 208 -1.73 -30.18 -25.74
C GLY A 208 -1.93 -31.54 -25.09
N SER A 209 -0.94 -32.42 -25.22
CA SER A 209 -0.94 -33.76 -24.62
C SER A 209 0.28 -33.98 -23.75
N SER A 210 0.11 -34.81 -22.74
CA SER A 210 1.11 -35.18 -21.76
C SER A 210 1.17 -36.70 -21.64
N CYS A 211 2.35 -37.25 -21.40
CA CYS A 211 2.47 -38.66 -21.09
C CYS A 211 2.04 -38.92 -19.65
N ALA A 212 1.01 -39.73 -19.48
CA ALA A 212 0.49 -40.14 -18.16
C ALA A 212 1.17 -41.44 -17.64
N ALA A 213 1.71 -42.27 -18.52
CA ALA A 213 2.44 -43.47 -18.14
C ALA A 213 3.48 -43.84 -19.20
N TYR A 214 4.66 -44.24 -18.75
CA TYR A 214 5.78 -44.69 -19.57
C TYR A 214 5.92 -46.21 -19.46
N LEU A 215 6.26 -46.85 -20.58
CA LEU A 215 6.74 -48.22 -20.63
C LEU A 215 8.18 -48.17 -21.14
N GLY A 216 9.15 -48.27 -20.23
CA GLY A 216 10.54 -47.95 -20.54
C GLY A 216 10.68 -46.45 -20.89
N THR A 217 11.21 -46.15 -22.05
CA THR A 217 11.37 -44.77 -22.58
C THR A 217 10.22 -44.29 -23.41
N GLU A 218 9.29 -45.15 -23.77
CA GLU A 218 8.15 -44.81 -24.62
C GLU A 218 6.91 -44.46 -23.84
N CYS A 219 6.18 -43.45 -24.29
CA CYS A 219 4.91 -43.09 -23.69
C CYS A 219 3.83 -44.07 -24.06
N TRP A 220 3.31 -44.80 -23.07
CA TRP A 220 2.27 -45.79 -23.26
C TRP A 220 0.87 -45.21 -23.14
N LEU A 221 0.68 -44.17 -22.32
CA LEU A 221 -0.62 -43.56 -22.09
C LEU A 221 -0.49 -42.04 -22.22
N TYR A 222 -1.11 -41.48 -23.26
CA TYR A 222 -1.23 -40.04 -23.43
C TYR A 222 -2.48 -39.50 -22.75
N GLN A 223 -2.32 -38.43 -21.98
CA GLN A 223 -3.42 -37.66 -21.41
C GLN A 223 -3.51 -36.33 -22.16
N ARG A 224 -4.70 -36.00 -22.64
CA ARG A 224 -4.96 -34.67 -23.22
C ARG A 224 -5.13 -33.66 -22.10
N LEU A 225 -4.35 -32.59 -22.14
CA LEU A 225 -4.46 -31.48 -21.20
C LEU A 225 -5.60 -30.56 -21.60
N PRO A 226 -6.28 -29.91 -20.63
CA PRO A 226 -7.31 -28.92 -20.93
C PRO A 226 -6.75 -27.82 -21.85
N GLU A 227 -7.52 -27.42 -22.83
CA GLU A 227 -7.22 -26.26 -23.68
C GLU A 227 -7.54 -24.94 -22.94
N ALA A 228 -6.82 -23.86 -23.30
CA ALA A 228 -7.07 -22.54 -22.77
C ALA A 228 -8.49 -22.06 -23.12
N GLN A 229 -9.23 -21.61 -22.13
CA GLN A 229 -10.59 -21.09 -22.31
C GLN A 229 -10.58 -19.57 -22.17
N GLY A 230 -11.04 -18.88 -23.22
CA GLY A 230 -11.23 -17.43 -23.18
C GLY A 230 -12.64 -17.08 -22.68
N ALA A 231 -12.75 -16.00 -21.92
CA ALA A 231 -14.04 -15.46 -21.49
C ALA A 231 -14.02 -13.94 -21.30
N MET A 232 -15.18 -13.33 -21.55
CA MET A 232 -15.45 -11.98 -21.10
C MET A 232 -15.70 -11.98 -19.59
N PHE A 233 -15.35 -10.90 -18.92
CA PHE A 233 -15.59 -10.76 -17.49
C PHE A 233 -16.05 -9.36 -17.11
N GLN A 234 -16.69 -9.30 -15.96
CA GLN A 234 -16.92 -8.07 -15.19
C GLN A 234 -16.12 -8.19 -13.90
N ARG A 235 -15.46 -7.11 -13.51
CA ARG A 235 -14.67 -7.03 -12.29
C ARG A 235 -15.09 -5.83 -11.47
N TYR A 236 -15.06 -5.99 -10.17
CA TYR A 236 -15.18 -4.87 -9.25
C TYR A 236 -14.11 -4.96 -8.16
N GLN A 237 -13.78 -3.81 -7.60
CA GLN A 237 -12.87 -3.68 -6.48
C GLN A 237 -13.29 -2.48 -5.65
N LEU A 238 -13.52 -2.70 -4.37
CA LEU A 238 -13.81 -1.68 -3.37
C LEU A 238 -12.75 -1.79 -2.28
N ALA A 239 -11.99 -0.72 -2.07
CA ALA A 239 -11.02 -0.62 -1.00
C ALA A 239 -11.36 0.61 -0.16
N LEU A 240 -11.53 0.44 1.13
CA LEU A 240 -11.83 1.51 2.07
C LEU A 240 -10.80 1.54 3.18
N SER A 241 -10.61 2.71 3.76
CA SER A 241 -9.77 2.92 4.94
C SER A 241 -10.40 4.00 5.81
N LYS A 242 -10.45 3.75 7.08
CA LYS A 242 -10.86 4.70 8.11
C LYS A 242 -9.84 4.67 9.24
N GLN A 243 -9.44 5.85 9.67
CA GLN A 243 -8.59 6.03 10.85
C GLN A 243 -9.40 6.81 11.90
N TRP A 244 -9.14 6.54 13.16
CA TRP A 244 -9.61 7.29 14.31
C TRP A 244 -8.41 7.66 15.16
N SER A 245 -8.01 8.91 15.14
CA SER A 245 -6.93 9.43 15.99
C SER A 245 -7.39 9.46 17.44
N MET A 246 -6.57 8.95 18.36
CA MET A 246 -6.92 8.86 19.78
C MET A 246 -6.23 9.94 20.60
N GLY A 247 -5.06 10.29 20.38
CA GLY A 247 -4.23 11.23 21.12
C GLY A 247 -2.77 10.81 21.01
N GLY A 248 -1.88 11.77 21.00
CA GLY A 248 -0.49 11.52 20.67
C GLY A 248 -0.38 10.85 19.31
N HIS A 249 0.47 9.85 19.24
CA HIS A 249 0.79 9.10 18.01
C HIS A 249 -0.14 7.91 17.73
N HIS A 250 -1.23 7.77 18.49
CA HIS A 250 -2.04 6.55 18.51
C HIS A 250 -3.30 6.68 17.69
N SER A 251 -3.67 5.62 16.96
CA SER A 251 -4.92 5.56 16.20
C SER A 251 -5.43 4.13 16.03
N TRP A 252 -6.74 4.00 15.88
CA TRP A 252 -7.37 2.80 15.35
C TRP A 252 -7.49 2.91 13.85
N VAL A 253 -7.32 1.78 13.16
CA VAL A 253 -7.49 1.69 11.71
C VAL A 253 -8.47 0.58 11.35
N PHE A 254 -9.29 0.82 10.33
CA PHE A 254 -10.22 -0.15 9.78
C PHE A 254 -10.11 -0.13 8.25
N LYS A 255 -9.78 -1.28 7.66
CA LYS A 255 -9.45 -1.40 6.23
C LYS A 255 -10.27 -2.54 5.60
N PRO A 256 -11.56 -2.34 5.25
CA PRO A 256 -12.30 -3.30 4.47
C PRO A 256 -11.92 -3.24 3.00
N LEU A 257 -11.78 -4.43 2.39
CA LEU A 257 -11.46 -4.63 0.99
C LEU A 257 -12.39 -5.70 0.43
N ALA A 258 -13.02 -5.44 -0.71
CA ALA A 258 -13.81 -6.42 -1.44
C ALA A 258 -13.47 -6.34 -2.92
N TYR A 259 -13.21 -7.47 -3.56
CA TYR A 259 -12.95 -7.55 -4.98
C TYR A 259 -13.45 -8.88 -5.54
N GLY A 260 -13.72 -8.89 -6.85
CA GLY A 260 -14.17 -10.10 -7.50
C GLY A 260 -14.27 -9.97 -9.00
N THR A 261 -14.29 -11.13 -9.66
CA THR A 261 -14.41 -11.26 -11.10
C THR A 261 -15.55 -12.21 -11.42
N LYS A 262 -16.50 -11.76 -12.21
CA LYS A 262 -17.60 -12.57 -12.74
C LYS A 262 -17.34 -12.83 -14.22
N TYR A 263 -17.10 -14.09 -14.56
CA TYR A 263 -16.95 -14.51 -15.94
C TYR A 263 -18.31 -14.78 -16.57
N GLN A 264 -18.47 -14.30 -17.81
CA GLN A 264 -19.69 -14.50 -18.60
C GLN A 264 -19.55 -15.75 -19.46
N LEU A 265 -20.68 -16.40 -19.75
CA LEU A 265 -20.76 -17.49 -20.72
C LEU A 265 -20.29 -16.99 -22.08
N SER A 266 -19.27 -17.63 -22.64
CA SER A 266 -19.03 -17.55 -24.09
C SER A 266 -19.91 -18.60 -24.76
N ALA A 267 -20.54 -18.27 -25.88
CA ALA A 267 -21.34 -19.23 -26.66
C ALA A 267 -20.55 -20.48 -27.11
N ALA A 268 -19.21 -20.41 -27.02
CA ALA A 268 -18.31 -21.52 -27.40
C ALA A 268 -17.90 -22.41 -26.21
N THR A 269 -18.31 -22.11 -24.96
CA THR A 269 -17.92 -22.87 -23.78
C THR A 269 -19.17 -23.33 -23.02
N ASP A 270 -19.31 -24.63 -22.78
CA ASP A 270 -20.43 -25.34 -22.13
C ASP A 270 -20.79 -24.84 -20.69
N GLY A 271 -20.94 -23.55 -20.48
CA GLY A 271 -21.28 -22.98 -19.17
C GLY A 271 -20.16 -23.04 -18.13
N THR A 272 -18.98 -23.54 -18.47
CA THR A 272 -17.90 -23.85 -17.53
C THR A 272 -17.16 -22.61 -17.03
N ALA A 273 -17.20 -21.48 -17.75
CA ALA A 273 -16.48 -20.27 -17.35
C ALA A 273 -16.98 -19.66 -16.03
N GLN A 274 -18.27 -19.82 -15.69
CA GLN A 274 -18.83 -19.28 -14.46
C GLN A 274 -18.21 -19.90 -13.20
N ARG A 275 -17.73 -21.14 -13.25
CA ARG A 275 -17.04 -21.81 -12.12
C ARG A 275 -15.75 -21.11 -11.70
N TYR A 276 -15.17 -20.26 -12.58
CA TYR A 276 -13.98 -19.46 -12.31
C TYR A 276 -14.30 -18.09 -11.75
N SER A 277 -15.60 -17.74 -11.66
CA SER A 277 -16.02 -16.49 -11.01
C SER A 277 -15.70 -16.54 -9.52
N ASP A 278 -15.14 -15.46 -9.01
CA ASP A 278 -14.66 -15.36 -7.63
C ASP A 278 -15.04 -14.04 -6.97
N HIS A 279 -14.98 -14.04 -5.64
CA HIS A 279 -15.16 -12.88 -4.81
C HIS A 279 -14.36 -13.05 -3.52
N THR A 280 -13.61 -12.04 -3.15
CA THR A 280 -12.85 -11.99 -1.90
C THR A 280 -13.29 -10.78 -1.10
N THR A 281 -13.53 -11.00 0.18
CA THR A 281 -13.73 -9.93 1.17
C THR A 281 -12.65 -10.07 2.24
N VAL A 282 -11.95 -8.97 2.51
CA VAL A 282 -10.94 -8.88 3.57
C VAL A 282 -11.34 -7.76 4.51
N VAL A 283 -11.34 -8.03 5.79
CA VAL A 283 -11.55 -7.02 6.83
C VAL A 283 -10.34 -7.03 7.75
N ALA A 284 -9.64 -5.91 7.81
CA ALA A 284 -8.54 -5.68 8.73
C ALA A 284 -8.92 -4.52 9.66
N ALA A 285 -8.79 -4.75 10.98
CA ALA A 285 -9.05 -3.73 11.98
C ALA A 285 -7.99 -3.83 13.07
N GLY A 286 -7.40 -2.71 13.47
CA GLY A 286 -6.33 -2.79 14.48
C GLY A 286 -5.76 -1.45 14.86
N TYR A 287 -4.58 -1.49 15.42
CA TYR A 287 -3.90 -0.38 16.02
C TYR A 287 -2.76 0.12 15.14
N ARG A 288 -2.59 1.44 15.11
CA ARG A 288 -1.49 2.14 14.45
C ARG A 288 -0.85 3.14 15.41
N TYR A 289 0.46 3.12 15.44
CA TYR A 289 1.33 4.18 15.97
C TYR A 289 2.01 4.87 14.79
N ALA A 290 2.04 6.21 14.77
CA ALA A 290 2.77 6.96 13.76
C ALA A 290 3.37 8.22 14.36
N ASP A 291 4.67 8.41 14.17
CA ASP A 291 5.41 9.65 14.45
C ASP A 291 5.84 10.31 13.13
N ALA A 292 6.58 11.40 13.20
CA ALA A 292 7.04 12.18 12.05
C ALA A 292 7.85 11.36 11.02
N ARG A 293 8.40 10.22 11.39
CA ARG A 293 9.27 9.41 10.53
C ARG A 293 8.85 7.98 10.37
N SER A 294 8.18 7.41 11.36
CA SER A 294 7.93 5.98 11.41
C SER A 294 6.45 5.69 11.65
N SER A 295 5.96 4.61 11.09
CA SER A 295 4.65 4.09 11.45
C SER A 295 4.71 2.58 11.69
N TYR A 296 3.94 2.12 12.65
CA TYR A 296 3.76 0.72 13.03
C TYR A 296 2.27 0.42 13.02
N THR A 297 1.87 -0.62 12.33
CA THR A 297 0.46 -1.02 12.27
C THR A 297 0.36 -2.51 12.57
N VAL A 298 -0.56 -2.91 13.45
CA VAL A 298 -0.86 -4.30 13.76
C VAL A 298 -2.35 -4.52 13.60
N THR A 299 -2.71 -5.39 12.67
CA THR A 299 -4.11 -5.64 12.31
C THR A 299 -4.42 -7.14 12.30
N PRO A 300 -5.33 -7.63 13.15
CA PRO A 300 -6.09 -8.84 12.89
C PRO A 300 -6.79 -8.74 11.53
N VAL A 301 -6.78 -9.84 10.78
CA VAL A 301 -7.34 -9.92 9.43
C VAL A 301 -8.30 -11.10 9.34
N LEU A 302 -9.49 -10.84 8.82
CA LEU A 302 -10.47 -11.84 8.43
C LEU A 302 -10.64 -11.80 6.91
N GLU A 303 -10.49 -12.94 6.25
CA GLU A 303 -10.65 -13.09 4.82
C GLU A 303 -11.70 -14.15 4.51
N HIS A 304 -12.60 -13.84 3.60
CA HIS A 304 -13.58 -14.76 3.06
C HIS A 304 -13.40 -14.85 1.55
N TYR A 305 -13.24 -16.06 1.06
CA TYR A 305 -13.11 -16.34 -0.37
C TYR A 305 -14.27 -17.22 -0.85
N PHE A 306 -14.92 -16.72 -1.90
CA PHE A 306 -16.05 -17.34 -2.56
C PHE A 306 -15.71 -17.60 -4.01
N ARG A 307 -16.01 -18.80 -4.52
CA ARG A 307 -15.72 -19.19 -5.90
C ARG A 307 -16.76 -20.14 -6.43
N GLY A 308 -17.10 -20.00 -7.72
CA GLY A 308 -18.00 -20.93 -8.40
C GLY A 308 -19.40 -21.07 -7.76
N GLY A 309 -19.87 -20.04 -7.05
CA GLY A 309 -21.21 -20.03 -6.45
C GLY A 309 -21.26 -20.44 -4.97
N HIS A 310 -20.13 -20.74 -4.31
CA HIS A 310 -20.12 -21.16 -2.91
C HIS A 310 -18.87 -20.67 -2.16
N THR A 311 -18.94 -20.68 -0.84
CA THR A 311 -17.80 -20.35 0.02
C THR A 311 -16.71 -21.40 -0.16
N HIS A 312 -15.53 -20.93 -0.56
CA HIS A 312 -14.37 -21.80 -0.74
C HIS A 312 -13.58 -21.93 0.56
N TYR A 313 -13.21 -20.81 1.19
CA TYR A 313 -12.55 -20.81 2.50
C TYR A 313 -12.78 -19.52 3.29
N TRP A 314 -12.46 -19.62 4.58
CA TRP A 314 -12.23 -18.54 5.50
C TRP A 314 -10.79 -18.53 5.94
N ALA A 315 -10.20 -17.35 6.14
CA ALA A 315 -8.88 -17.24 6.72
C ALA A 315 -8.84 -16.18 7.82
N PHE A 316 -8.12 -16.50 8.88
CA PHE A 316 -7.86 -15.61 10.00
C PHE A 316 -6.36 -15.38 10.09
N GLY A 317 -5.95 -14.16 10.33
CA GLY A 317 -4.55 -13.81 10.40
C GLY A 317 -4.26 -12.59 11.25
N LEU A 318 -2.97 -12.35 11.40
CA LEU A 318 -2.41 -11.15 11.99
C LEU A 318 -1.40 -10.59 11.00
N GLU A 319 -1.50 -9.29 10.74
CA GLU A 319 -0.55 -8.54 9.92
C GLU A 319 0.12 -7.46 10.75
N ALA A 320 1.43 -7.35 10.61
CA ALA A 320 2.23 -6.28 11.17
C ALA A 320 2.96 -5.55 10.05
N GLU A 321 2.86 -4.25 10.01
CA GLU A 321 3.50 -3.37 9.02
C GLU A 321 4.34 -2.33 9.77
N TRP A 322 5.52 -2.07 9.24
CA TRP A 322 6.38 -0.98 9.64
C TRP A 322 6.81 -0.18 8.43
N SER A 323 6.86 1.14 8.55
CA SER A 323 7.47 1.99 7.54
C SER A 323 8.26 3.12 8.17
N ARG A 324 9.30 3.61 7.46
CA ARG A 324 10.13 4.72 7.89
C ARG A 324 10.51 5.61 6.72
N GLU A 325 10.31 6.90 6.90
CA GLU A 325 10.77 7.97 6.00
C GLU A 325 12.27 8.20 6.22
N LEU A 326 13.06 8.15 5.14
CA LEU A 326 14.50 8.39 5.17
C LEU A 326 14.88 9.80 4.69
N GLY A 327 13.89 10.59 4.25
CA GLY A 327 14.10 11.89 3.62
C GLY A 327 14.29 11.80 2.10
N GLN A 328 14.24 12.95 1.43
CA GLN A 328 14.42 13.08 -0.02
C GLN A 328 13.52 12.12 -0.84
N GLY A 329 12.27 11.88 -0.38
CA GLY A 329 11.32 11.01 -1.06
C GLY A 329 11.55 9.51 -0.88
N TRP A 330 12.52 9.08 -0.07
CA TRP A 330 12.79 7.68 0.24
C TRP A 330 11.99 7.20 1.45
N ARG A 331 11.34 6.05 1.30
CA ARG A 331 10.66 5.33 2.38
C ARG A 331 11.02 3.85 2.32
N VAL A 332 11.36 3.27 3.46
CA VAL A 332 11.51 1.82 3.63
C VAL A 332 10.32 1.26 4.38
N ASN A 333 9.96 0.02 4.09
CA ASN A 333 8.88 -0.68 4.77
C ASN A 333 9.24 -2.14 5.00
N ALA A 334 8.68 -2.72 6.06
CA ALA A 334 8.72 -4.13 6.34
C ALA A 334 7.32 -4.61 6.71
N GLN A 335 7.02 -5.85 6.39
CA GLN A 335 5.75 -6.49 6.71
C GLN A 335 5.96 -7.93 7.17
N ALA A 336 5.08 -8.36 8.06
CA ALA A 336 4.97 -9.75 8.47
C ALA A 336 3.51 -10.13 8.57
N ARG A 337 3.14 -11.31 8.07
CA ARG A 337 1.76 -11.83 8.13
C ARG A 337 1.79 -13.30 8.51
N ALA A 338 0.93 -13.69 9.44
CA ALA A 338 0.63 -15.07 9.75
C ALA A 338 -0.86 -15.30 9.54
N LYS A 339 -1.23 -16.32 8.75
CA LYS A 339 -2.61 -16.61 8.38
C LYS A 339 -2.90 -18.10 8.46
N ARG A 340 -4.09 -18.46 8.96
CA ARG A 340 -4.65 -19.80 8.93
C ARG A 340 -5.83 -19.84 7.99
N VAL A 341 -5.74 -20.66 6.95
CA VAL A 341 -6.79 -20.88 5.95
C VAL A 341 -7.55 -22.15 6.32
N ARG A 342 -8.87 -22.06 6.30
CA ARG A 342 -9.80 -23.16 6.58
C ARG A 342 -10.82 -23.28 5.46
N TYR A 343 -10.75 -24.36 4.73
CA TYR A 343 -11.70 -24.65 3.66
C TYR A 343 -13.09 -24.95 4.20
N ALA A 344 -14.13 -24.60 3.44
CA ALA A 344 -15.53 -24.69 3.88
C ALA A 344 -16.27 -25.85 3.19
N GLY A 345 -17.27 -26.42 3.86
CA GLY A 345 -18.24 -27.35 3.29
C GLY A 345 -17.62 -28.50 2.50
N GLN A 346 -18.06 -28.67 1.25
CA GLN A 346 -17.60 -29.72 0.34
C GLN A 346 -16.16 -29.56 -0.10
N GLU A 347 -15.59 -28.36 -0.02
CA GLU A 347 -14.21 -28.09 -0.43
C GLU A 347 -13.19 -28.86 0.42
N ARG A 348 -13.51 -29.19 1.69
CA ARG A 348 -12.64 -29.96 2.58
C ARG A 348 -12.31 -31.37 2.10
N GLN A 349 -13.12 -31.93 1.22
CA GLN A 349 -12.81 -33.24 0.60
C GLN A 349 -11.70 -33.15 -0.45
N TRP A 350 -11.45 -31.95 -1.00
CA TRP A 350 -10.48 -31.70 -2.05
C TRP A 350 -9.26 -30.93 -1.57
N TYR A 351 -9.42 -30.08 -0.55
CA TYR A 351 -8.41 -29.15 -0.05
C TYR A 351 -8.19 -29.33 1.45
N ALA A 352 -6.95 -29.35 1.88
CA ALA A 352 -6.58 -29.38 3.29
C ALA A 352 -6.35 -27.95 3.81
N ASP A 353 -6.77 -27.71 5.05
CA ASP A 353 -6.45 -26.48 5.77
C ASP A 353 -4.93 -26.26 5.88
N TYR A 354 -4.48 -25.02 5.81
CA TYR A 354 -3.04 -24.71 5.89
C TYR A 354 -2.76 -23.42 6.65
N SER A 355 -1.50 -23.27 7.05
CA SER A 355 -0.98 -22.02 7.59
C SER A 355 -0.03 -21.36 6.58
N GLN A 356 -0.10 -20.04 6.52
CA GLN A 356 0.73 -19.21 5.65
C GLN A 356 1.46 -18.17 6.50
N TYR A 357 2.76 -18.04 6.27
CA TYR A 357 3.62 -17.07 6.93
C TYR A 357 4.35 -16.30 5.85
N THR A 358 4.27 -14.98 5.91
CA THR A 358 4.92 -14.09 4.94
C THR A 358 5.73 -13.07 5.71
N ALA A 359 6.94 -12.81 5.25
CA ALA A 359 7.77 -11.70 5.72
C ALA A 359 8.38 -11.00 4.52
N GLY A 360 8.41 -9.68 4.53
CA GLY A 360 8.88 -8.91 3.39
C GLY A 360 9.44 -7.56 3.77
N VAL A 361 10.27 -7.04 2.87
CA VAL A 361 10.85 -5.70 2.95
C VAL A 361 10.67 -4.99 1.62
N GLY A 362 10.60 -3.68 1.67
CA GLY A 362 10.45 -2.87 0.47
C GLY A 362 11.06 -1.49 0.62
N VAL A 363 11.27 -0.86 -0.51
CA VAL A 363 11.70 0.52 -0.64
C VAL A 363 10.82 1.23 -1.65
N ASN A 364 10.46 2.46 -1.33
CA ASN A 364 9.71 3.35 -2.22
C ASN A 364 10.52 4.63 -2.40
N HIS A 365 10.47 5.19 -3.60
CA HIS A 365 11.06 6.49 -3.88
C HIS A 365 10.08 7.34 -4.69
N ALA A 366 9.74 8.50 -4.13
CA ALA A 366 8.99 9.55 -4.83
C ALA A 366 9.98 10.49 -5.50
N PHE A 367 10.06 10.48 -6.83
CA PHE A 367 10.89 11.42 -7.59
C PHE A 367 10.30 12.83 -7.55
N SER A 368 8.96 12.91 -7.49
CA SER A 368 8.15 14.12 -7.39
C SER A 368 6.75 13.75 -6.92
N SER A 369 5.87 14.73 -6.72
CA SER A 369 4.42 14.50 -6.50
C SER A 369 3.73 13.75 -7.65
N GLN A 370 4.34 13.77 -8.86
CA GLN A 370 3.78 13.17 -10.08
C GLN A 370 4.39 11.83 -10.46
N ALA A 371 5.52 11.41 -9.86
CA ALA A 371 6.20 10.18 -10.24
C ALA A 371 6.83 9.48 -9.04
N GLY A 372 6.70 8.18 -8.99
CA GLY A 372 7.29 7.35 -7.96
C GLY A 372 7.51 5.91 -8.41
N TRP A 373 8.34 5.22 -7.66
CA TRP A 373 8.72 3.84 -7.90
C TRP A 373 8.83 3.07 -6.59
N PHE A 374 8.63 1.76 -6.65
CA PHE A 374 8.84 0.86 -5.52
C PHE A 374 9.50 -0.46 -5.95
N LEU A 375 10.19 -1.08 -5.00
CA LEU A 375 10.71 -2.44 -5.07
C LEU A 375 10.44 -3.14 -3.75
N SER A 376 9.99 -4.39 -3.79
CA SER A 376 9.84 -5.21 -2.58
C SER A 376 10.19 -6.66 -2.84
N ALA A 377 10.65 -7.33 -1.78
CA ALA A 377 10.93 -8.75 -1.75
C ALA A 377 10.25 -9.38 -0.54
N ASP A 378 9.53 -10.49 -0.77
CA ASP A 378 8.88 -11.25 0.28
C ASP A 378 9.33 -12.71 0.23
N VAL A 379 9.39 -13.32 1.40
CA VAL A 379 9.50 -14.75 1.57
C VAL A 379 8.19 -15.27 2.17
N GLU A 380 7.68 -16.34 1.59
CA GLU A 380 6.43 -16.94 2.02
C GLU A 380 6.60 -18.44 2.29
N ARG A 381 5.96 -18.92 3.32
CA ARG A 381 5.89 -20.31 3.69
C ARG A 381 4.44 -20.77 3.80
N LYS A 382 4.01 -21.69 2.92
CA LYS A 382 2.74 -22.40 3.02
C LYS A 382 2.99 -23.76 3.66
N LYS A 383 2.30 -24.04 4.76
CA LYS A 383 2.45 -25.27 5.51
C LYS A 383 1.13 -26.03 5.55
N TYR A 384 1.04 -27.09 4.77
CA TYR A 384 -0.07 -28.04 4.72
C TYR A 384 0.24 -29.27 5.58
N PRO A 385 -0.79 -30.08 5.92
CA PRO A 385 -0.58 -31.41 6.53
C PRO A 385 0.27 -32.32 5.65
N LEU A 386 0.10 -32.25 4.33
CA LEU A 386 0.89 -33.00 3.35
C LEU A 386 2.03 -32.16 2.84
N ALA A 387 3.25 -32.69 2.91
CA ALA A 387 4.46 -32.03 2.41
C ALA A 387 4.42 -31.75 0.89
N LEU A 388 3.71 -32.57 0.13
CA LEU A 388 3.48 -32.38 -1.32
C LEU A 388 2.83 -31.05 -1.68
N SER A 389 1.95 -30.52 -0.79
CA SER A 389 1.26 -29.25 -0.99
C SER A 389 1.96 -28.07 -0.30
N SER A 390 2.95 -28.36 0.56
CA SER A 390 3.70 -27.34 1.27
C SER A 390 4.77 -26.74 0.36
N SER A 391 4.97 -25.42 0.45
CA SER A 391 5.92 -24.69 -0.40
C SER A 391 6.65 -23.59 0.34
N LYS A 392 7.82 -23.24 -0.18
CA LYS A 392 8.55 -22.01 0.10
C LYS A 392 8.51 -21.15 -1.15
N GLU A 393 8.21 -19.88 -0.98
CA GLU A 393 8.06 -18.97 -2.10
C GLU A 393 8.89 -17.70 -1.88
N ILE A 394 9.41 -17.17 -2.98
CA ILE A 394 10.07 -15.86 -3.01
C ILE A 394 9.31 -15.03 -4.02
N LEU A 395 8.88 -13.84 -3.60
CA LEU A 395 8.18 -12.88 -4.44
C LEU A 395 9.01 -11.61 -4.55
N LEU A 396 9.30 -11.20 -5.78
CA LEU A 396 9.89 -9.91 -6.08
C LEU A 396 8.84 -9.05 -6.79
N ARG A 397 8.65 -7.83 -6.32
CA ARG A 397 7.68 -6.89 -6.89
C ARG A 397 8.37 -5.56 -7.16
N SER A 398 8.16 -5.02 -8.35
CA SER A 398 8.59 -3.68 -8.70
C SER A 398 7.48 -3.00 -9.49
N GLY A 399 7.31 -1.72 -9.29
CA GLY A 399 6.33 -0.95 -10.04
C GLY A 399 6.54 0.54 -9.87
N GLY A 400 5.83 1.30 -10.67
CA GLY A 400 5.90 2.74 -10.62
C GLY A 400 4.71 3.39 -11.29
N TYR A 401 4.59 4.68 -11.05
CA TYR A 401 3.55 5.50 -11.64
C TYR A 401 4.14 6.82 -12.14
N LYS A 402 3.51 7.39 -13.15
CA LYS A 402 3.75 8.76 -13.60
C LYS A 402 2.44 9.42 -13.98
N LEU A 403 2.22 10.60 -13.41
CA LEU A 403 1.16 11.54 -13.77
C LEU A 403 1.75 12.55 -14.75
N PHE A 404 1.04 12.82 -15.84
CA PHE A 404 1.43 13.79 -16.86
C PHE A 404 0.53 15.03 -16.77
N ASP A 405 1.08 16.21 -17.08
CA ASP A 405 0.36 17.50 -17.02
C ASP A 405 -0.90 17.55 -17.91
N GLY A 406 -0.97 16.69 -18.93
CA GLY A 406 -2.16 16.52 -19.77
C GLY A 406 -3.34 15.79 -19.10
N GLY A 407 -3.25 15.46 -17.80
CA GLY A 407 -4.29 14.73 -17.07
C GLY A 407 -4.37 13.25 -17.42
N TYR A 408 -3.24 12.64 -17.77
CA TYR A 408 -3.08 11.21 -17.96
C TYR A 408 -2.15 10.66 -16.89
N TYR A 409 -2.35 9.42 -16.47
CA TYR A 409 -1.36 8.69 -15.69
C TYR A 409 -1.07 7.32 -16.29
N VAL A 410 0.12 6.84 -16.05
CA VAL A 410 0.56 5.49 -16.39
C VAL A 410 1.03 4.80 -15.12
N ASN A 411 0.60 3.56 -14.91
CA ASN A 411 1.16 2.67 -13.91
C ASN A 411 1.75 1.44 -14.59
N ALA A 412 2.84 0.94 -14.05
CA ALA A 412 3.42 -0.35 -14.46
C ALA A 412 3.78 -1.16 -13.22
N LEU A 413 3.55 -2.46 -13.29
CA LEU A 413 3.86 -3.43 -12.23
C LEU A 413 4.46 -4.68 -12.85
N ALA A 414 5.54 -5.16 -12.25
CA ALA A 414 6.11 -6.47 -12.48
C ALA A 414 6.16 -7.26 -11.16
N LEU A 415 5.75 -8.51 -11.20
CA LEU A 415 5.90 -9.46 -10.11
C LEU A 415 6.60 -10.70 -10.66
N HIS A 416 7.59 -11.19 -9.91
CA HIS A 416 8.19 -12.50 -10.14
C HIS A 416 8.08 -13.34 -8.88
N ARG A 417 7.45 -14.52 -9.00
CA ARG A 417 7.28 -15.50 -7.92
C ARG A 417 8.00 -16.77 -8.28
N ARG A 418 8.81 -17.27 -7.36
CA ARG A 418 9.39 -18.63 -7.40
C ARG A 418 8.80 -19.43 -6.25
N SER A 419 8.22 -20.60 -6.56
CA SER A 419 7.63 -21.53 -5.59
C SER A 419 8.36 -22.85 -5.66
N ASP A 420 8.97 -23.27 -4.55
CA ASP A 420 9.66 -24.58 -4.41
C ASP A 420 8.85 -25.44 -3.43
N TYR A 421 8.28 -26.55 -3.93
CA TYR A 421 7.49 -27.49 -3.12
C TYR A 421 8.40 -28.41 -2.31
N ASP A 422 7.93 -28.83 -1.11
CA ASP A 422 8.79 -29.54 -0.16
C ASP A 422 9.10 -30.98 -0.54
N ALA A 423 8.14 -31.67 -1.17
CA ALA A 423 8.27 -33.10 -1.43
C ALA A 423 8.22 -33.44 -2.93
N TYR A 424 8.85 -34.53 -3.28
CA TYR A 424 8.73 -35.17 -4.56
C TYR A 424 7.32 -35.73 -4.75
N ALA A 425 6.70 -35.47 -5.89
CA ALA A 425 5.37 -35.94 -6.25
C ALA A 425 5.49 -37.15 -7.20
N PRO A 426 5.29 -38.39 -6.72
CA PRO A 426 5.50 -39.59 -7.53
C PRO A 426 4.68 -39.64 -8.82
N MET A 427 3.49 -39.00 -8.80
CA MET A 427 2.60 -38.97 -9.97
C MET A 427 3.05 -37.96 -11.01
N LEU A 428 3.80 -36.94 -10.63
CA LEU A 428 4.35 -35.92 -11.52
C LEU A 428 5.79 -36.21 -11.92
N ASP A 429 6.40 -37.21 -11.27
CA ASP A 429 7.79 -37.61 -11.40
C ASP A 429 8.79 -36.47 -11.16
N VAL A 430 8.39 -35.48 -10.35
CA VAL A 430 9.22 -34.32 -10.03
C VAL A 430 8.96 -33.80 -8.62
N ARG A 431 9.95 -33.12 -8.04
CA ARG A 431 9.73 -32.14 -6.99
C ARG A 431 9.36 -30.82 -7.69
N ARG A 432 8.08 -30.43 -7.56
CA ARG A 432 7.54 -29.29 -8.29
C ARG A 432 8.26 -27.99 -7.96
N GLN A 433 8.55 -27.22 -9.02
CA GLN A 433 9.10 -25.86 -8.97
C GLN A 433 8.41 -25.00 -10.01
N ASP A 434 7.88 -23.87 -9.57
CA ASP A 434 7.20 -22.93 -10.47
C ASP A 434 7.90 -21.58 -10.47
N ARG A 435 7.88 -20.92 -11.63
CA ARG A 435 8.35 -19.55 -11.81
C ARG A 435 7.26 -18.78 -12.54
N GLN A 436 6.61 -17.89 -11.82
CA GLN A 436 5.54 -17.07 -12.36
C GLN A 436 5.99 -15.62 -12.52
N THR A 437 5.74 -15.07 -13.69
CA THR A 437 5.94 -13.64 -13.96
C THR A 437 4.59 -13.03 -14.31
N LEU A 438 4.23 -11.95 -13.62
CA LEU A 438 3.08 -11.11 -13.93
C LEU A 438 3.58 -9.73 -14.33
N LEU A 439 3.11 -9.24 -15.47
CA LEU A 439 3.29 -7.87 -15.93
C LEU A 439 1.92 -7.20 -16.04
N MET A 440 1.80 -6.00 -15.53
CA MET A 440 0.59 -5.21 -15.62
C MET A 440 0.95 -3.76 -15.98
N ALA A 441 0.21 -3.19 -16.91
CA ALA A 441 0.29 -1.79 -17.25
C ALA A 441 -1.11 -1.20 -17.31
N SER A 442 -1.28 0.01 -16.83
CA SER A 442 -2.55 0.73 -16.94
C SER A 442 -2.35 2.19 -17.31
N VAL A 443 -3.29 2.72 -18.06
CA VAL A 443 -3.37 4.12 -18.47
C VAL A 443 -4.71 4.67 -18.04
N GLY A 444 -4.71 5.67 -17.19
CA GLY A 444 -5.92 6.37 -16.75
C GLY A 444 -6.00 7.78 -17.33
N VAL A 445 -7.21 8.25 -17.58
CA VAL A 445 -7.48 9.55 -18.21
C VAL A 445 -8.24 10.45 -17.24
N LEU A 446 -7.51 11.18 -16.38
CA LEU A 446 -8.09 12.04 -15.36
C LEU A 446 -8.81 13.28 -15.95
N LYS A 447 -8.41 13.74 -17.12
CA LYS A 447 -9.10 14.86 -17.81
C LYS A 447 -10.53 14.53 -18.21
N TRP A 448 -10.91 13.24 -18.30
CA TRP A 448 -12.27 12.77 -18.55
C TRP A 448 -13.03 12.49 -17.25
N ARG A 449 -12.54 13.04 -16.13
CA ARG A 449 -13.16 12.88 -14.82
C ARG A 449 -14.52 13.58 -14.77
N TYR A 450 -15.53 12.79 -14.41
CA TYR A 450 -16.86 13.30 -14.09
C TYR A 450 -17.25 12.81 -12.69
N ARG A 451 -17.54 13.72 -11.77
CA ARG A 451 -17.85 13.42 -10.34
C ARG A 451 -16.83 12.45 -9.71
N ASN A 452 -15.54 12.71 -9.91
CA ASN A 452 -14.42 11.87 -9.47
C ASN A 452 -14.35 10.46 -10.09
N VAL A 453 -15.18 10.13 -11.09
CA VAL A 453 -15.10 8.89 -11.87
C VAL A 453 -14.30 9.15 -13.14
N TYR A 454 -13.33 8.29 -13.45
CA TYR A 454 -12.51 8.38 -14.64
C TYR A 454 -12.19 6.99 -15.22
N PRO A 455 -11.97 6.89 -16.55
CA PRO A 455 -11.64 5.63 -17.21
C PRO A 455 -10.16 5.26 -17.05
N GLU A 456 -9.92 3.95 -16.95
CA GLU A 456 -8.58 3.35 -16.95
C GLU A 456 -8.58 2.11 -17.85
N LEU A 457 -7.68 2.06 -18.83
CA LEU A 457 -7.37 0.87 -19.61
C LEU A 457 -6.27 0.09 -18.93
N GLN A 458 -6.45 -1.22 -18.73
CA GLN A 458 -5.48 -2.11 -18.10
C GLN A 458 -5.15 -3.30 -19.00
N LEU A 459 -3.86 -3.58 -19.11
CA LEU A 459 -3.29 -4.77 -19.74
C LEU A 459 -2.60 -5.60 -18.66
N LYS A 460 -2.82 -6.92 -18.67
CA LYS A 460 -2.17 -7.85 -17.74
C LYS A 460 -1.71 -9.09 -18.52
N ARG A 461 -0.49 -9.51 -18.25
CA ARG A 461 0.08 -10.77 -18.76
C ARG A 461 0.65 -11.56 -17.60
N VAL A 462 0.30 -12.85 -17.56
CA VAL A 462 0.85 -13.82 -16.61
C VAL A 462 1.46 -14.97 -17.39
N VAL A 463 2.66 -15.37 -17.00
CA VAL A 463 3.33 -16.56 -17.54
C VAL A 463 3.83 -17.37 -16.35
N ASN A 464 3.44 -18.63 -16.29
CA ASN A 464 3.90 -19.59 -15.31
C ASN A 464 4.72 -20.68 -15.99
N HIS A 465 6.00 -20.80 -15.65
CA HIS A 465 6.87 -21.89 -16.05
C HIS A 465 6.97 -22.87 -14.90
N SER A 466 6.67 -24.13 -15.16
CA SER A 466 6.79 -25.22 -14.19
C SER A 466 7.67 -26.33 -14.74
N ASN A 467 8.40 -27.02 -13.86
CA ASN A 467 9.06 -28.27 -14.23
C ASN A 467 8.09 -29.45 -14.36
N SER A 468 6.82 -29.25 -13.98
CA SER A 468 5.71 -30.15 -14.27
C SER A 468 4.88 -29.60 -15.43
N GLN A 469 4.65 -30.44 -16.43
CA GLN A 469 3.91 -30.09 -17.64
C GLN A 469 2.42 -29.68 -17.39
N PHE A 470 1.87 -29.98 -16.20
CA PHE A 470 0.49 -29.70 -15.83
C PHE A 470 0.28 -28.26 -15.35
N TYR A 471 1.34 -27.54 -14.96
CA TYR A 471 1.22 -26.25 -14.27
C TYR A 471 1.78 -25.06 -15.08
N GLY A 472 2.34 -25.34 -16.28
CA GLY A 472 2.76 -24.27 -17.19
C GLY A 472 1.57 -23.63 -17.88
N TYR A 473 1.52 -22.29 -17.97
CA TYR A 473 0.48 -21.58 -18.74
C TYR A 473 0.90 -20.15 -19.08
N SER A 474 0.20 -19.54 -20.00
CA SER A 474 0.23 -18.09 -20.24
C SER A 474 -1.19 -17.54 -20.31
N GLN A 475 -1.36 -16.31 -19.85
CA GLN A 475 -2.64 -15.63 -19.78
C GLN A 475 -2.45 -14.16 -20.14
N ASN A 476 -3.32 -13.63 -21.00
CA ASN A 476 -3.39 -12.21 -21.32
C ASN A 476 -4.79 -11.70 -21.00
N GLU A 477 -4.85 -10.49 -20.45
CA GLU A 477 -6.09 -9.84 -20.06
C GLU A 477 -6.06 -8.39 -20.50
N LEU A 478 -7.17 -7.93 -21.07
CA LEU A 478 -7.44 -6.54 -21.40
C LEU A 478 -8.73 -6.13 -20.71
N SER A 479 -8.72 -5.00 -20.00
CA SER A 479 -9.92 -4.48 -19.34
C SER A 479 -10.01 -2.97 -19.42
N LEU A 480 -11.24 -2.48 -19.49
CA LEU A 480 -11.61 -1.07 -19.31
C LEU A 480 -12.33 -0.94 -17.98
N ASN A 481 -11.80 -0.09 -17.11
CA ASN A 481 -12.29 0.12 -15.77
C ASN A 481 -12.76 1.57 -15.62
N LEU A 482 -13.81 1.78 -14.83
CA LEU A 482 -14.21 3.08 -14.30
C LEU A 482 -13.78 3.13 -12.83
N ARG A 483 -13.01 4.14 -12.48
CA ARG A 483 -12.48 4.34 -11.14
C ARG A 483 -13.04 5.57 -10.48
N HIS A 484 -13.35 5.45 -9.20
CA HIS A 484 -13.76 6.53 -8.32
C HIS A 484 -12.89 6.51 -7.06
N ASN A 485 -12.27 7.64 -6.73
CA ASN A 485 -11.53 7.83 -5.48
C ASN A 485 -12.25 8.86 -4.62
N PHE A 486 -12.33 8.63 -3.33
CA PHE A 486 -13.01 9.50 -2.36
C PHE A 486 -12.33 9.43 -0.98
#